data_9c9efec3cbbb7cc8e6eee4b7cb638596
#
_entry.id   9c9efec3cbbb7cc8e6eee4b7cb638596
#
_cell.length_a   1.000
_cell.length_b   1.000
_cell.length_c   1.000
_cell.angle_alpha   90.00
_cell.angle_beta   90.00
_cell.angle_gamma   90.00
#
_symmetry.space_group_name_H-M   'P 1'
#
loop_
_entity.id
_entity.type
_entity.pdbx_description
1 polymer ?
#
loop_
_entity_poly.entity_id
_entity_poly.type
_entity_poly.pdbx_seq_one_letter_code
_entity_poly.pdbx_strand_id
1 'polypeptide(L)'
;MLFITLGPSGTNHEFVTQNYLRFRKLKDADIKLIDNFFFGLEMMADGRADYMVQAAVHPDCSDLVAKAHFLYGISVVDTFISPGKQLALLSRVDINKPRRVAFQPATRHYVSLEDWEEHIPVNSTIHVAEGLL
;
A
#
# COMPACT_ATOMS: atom_id res chain seq x y z
N MET A 1 5.96 -0.15 20.79
CA MET A 1 5.70 -1.16 19.72
C MET A 1 5.66 -0.43 18.39
N LEU A 2 6.48 -0.84 17.41
CA LEU A 2 6.58 -0.16 16.13
C LEU A 2 5.95 -0.99 15.02
N PHE A 3 4.92 -0.43 14.40
CA PHE A 3 4.32 -0.93 13.17
C PHE A 3 4.90 -0.20 11.97
N ILE A 4 5.20 -0.92 10.89
CA ILE A 4 5.61 -0.34 9.61
C ILE A 4 4.60 -0.69 8.53
N THR A 5 4.42 0.23 7.59
CA THR A 5 3.56 0.04 6.41
C THR A 5 3.95 0.99 5.29
N LEU A 6 3.47 0.75 4.06
CA LEU A 6 3.82 1.62 2.93
C LEU A 6 3.28 3.04 3.08
N GLY A 7 4.18 4.02 2.83
CA GLY A 7 3.86 5.42 2.59
C GLY A 7 3.45 5.72 1.14
N PRO A 8 3.39 6.99 0.81
CA PRO A 8 3.49 8.14 1.70
C PRO A 8 2.29 8.28 2.64
N SER A 9 2.28 9.34 3.47
CA SER A 9 1.12 9.64 4.32
C SER A 9 -0.13 9.90 3.46
N GLY A 10 -1.29 9.51 3.98
CA GLY A 10 -2.55 9.57 3.26
C GLY A 10 -2.90 8.31 2.47
N THR A 11 -2.01 7.32 2.38
CA THR A 11 -2.27 6.07 1.66
C THR A 11 -3.32 5.18 2.35
N ASN A 12 -3.84 4.21 1.60
CA ASN A 12 -4.73 3.20 2.15
C ASN A 12 -4.00 2.31 3.20
N HIS A 13 -2.72 2.03 3.00
CA HIS A 13 -1.93 1.25 3.95
C HIS A 13 -1.84 1.93 5.32
N GLU A 14 -1.53 3.23 5.37
CA GLU A 14 -1.54 3.99 6.62
C GLU A 14 -2.92 3.97 7.28
N PHE A 15 -3.97 4.27 6.52
CA PHE A 15 -5.35 4.29 7.01
C PHE A 15 -5.79 2.94 7.62
N VAL A 16 -5.51 1.84 6.92
CA VAL A 16 -5.83 0.48 7.38
C VAL A 16 -5.03 0.13 8.63
N THR A 17 -3.75 0.50 8.69
CA THR A 17 -2.91 0.27 9.88
C THR A 17 -3.43 1.04 11.08
N GLN A 18 -3.80 2.31 10.93
CA GLN A 18 -4.43 3.09 12.00
C GLN A 18 -5.75 2.48 12.50
N ASN A 19 -6.57 1.95 11.58
CA ASN A 19 -7.81 1.26 11.93
C ASN A 19 -7.53 -0.02 12.73
N TYR A 20 -6.53 -0.79 12.31
CA TYR A 20 -6.11 -2.00 13.01
C TYR A 20 -5.67 -1.69 14.45
N LEU A 21 -4.79 -0.70 14.64
CA LEU A 21 -4.33 -0.29 15.97
C LEU A 21 -5.49 0.14 16.86
N ARG A 22 -6.44 0.91 16.33
CA ARG A 22 -7.66 1.30 17.08
C ARG A 22 -8.52 0.12 17.44
N PHE A 23 -8.77 -0.77 16.49
CA PHE A 23 -9.58 -1.98 16.71
C PHE A 23 -8.95 -2.89 17.78
N ARG A 24 -7.64 -3.08 17.74
CA ARG A 24 -6.88 -3.87 18.71
C ARG A 24 -6.59 -3.13 20.02
N LYS A 25 -6.98 -1.86 20.13
CA LYS A 25 -6.75 -0.99 21.30
C LYS A 25 -5.26 -0.87 21.69
N LEU A 26 -4.38 -0.85 20.72
CA LEU A 26 -2.93 -0.75 20.88
C LEU A 26 -2.55 0.73 21.02
N LYS A 27 -2.66 1.28 22.24
CA LYS A 27 -2.46 2.72 22.49
C LYS A 27 -1.00 3.16 22.44
N ASP A 28 -0.06 2.25 22.74
CA ASP A 28 1.38 2.53 22.81
C ASP A 28 2.10 2.03 21.54
N ALA A 29 1.40 2.02 20.41
CA ALA A 29 1.94 1.63 19.13
C ALA A 29 2.17 2.84 18.23
N ASP A 30 3.37 2.92 17.67
CA ASP A 30 3.76 3.91 16.68
C ASP A 30 3.66 3.33 15.26
N ILE A 31 3.40 4.18 14.28
CA ILE A 31 3.42 3.82 12.86
C ILE A 31 4.57 4.55 12.18
N LYS A 32 5.41 3.81 11.49
CA LYS A 32 6.43 4.35 10.57
C LYS A 32 6.07 3.98 9.15
N LEU A 33 6.01 4.99 8.29
CA LEU A 33 5.82 4.81 6.85
C LEU A 33 7.16 4.49 6.19
N ILE A 34 7.14 3.51 5.29
CA ILE A 34 8.30 3.05 4.53
C ILE A 34 8.00 3.12 3.03
N ASP A 35 9.03 3.22 2.22
CA ASP A 35 8.89 3.34 0.76
C ASP A 35 8.86 1.99 0.04
N ASN A 36 9.32 0.92 0.72
CA ASN A 36 9.44 -0.41 0.14
C ASN A 36 9.26 -1.49 1.21
N PHE A 37 8.45 -2.51 0.93
CA PHE A 37 8.20 -3.61 1.85
C PHE A 37 9.42 -4.49 2.12
N PHE A 38 10.30 -4.68 1.15
CA PHE A 38 11.52 -5.50 1.36
C PHE A 38 12.48 -4.81 2.32
N PHE A 39 12.61 -3.47 2.25
CA PHE A 39 13.32 -2.71 3.26
C PHE A 39 12.66 -2.84 4.65
N GLY A 40 11.32 -2.83 4.68
CA GLY A 40 10.57 -3.11 5.91
C GLY A 40 10.85 -4.48 6.50
N LEU A 41 10.97 -5.50 5.64
CA LEU A 41 11.31 -6.86 6.06
C LEU A 41 12.72 -6.93 6.68
N GLU A 42 13.70 -6.24 6.11
CA GLU A 42 15.04 -6.10 6.71
C GLU A 42 14.98 -5.40 8.07
N MET A 43 14.16 -4.36 8.21
CA MET A 43 13.96 -3.69 9.51
C MET A 43 13.40 -4.64 10.56
N MET A 44 12.46 -5.52 10.20
CA MET A 44 11.92 -6.51 11.11
C MET A 44 12.97 -7.58 11.47
N ALA A 45 13.73 -8.06 10.48
CA ALA A 45 14.79 -9.04 10.69
C ALA A 45 15.90 -8.51 11.63
N ASP A 46 16.20 -7.21 11.57
CA ASP A 46 17.15 -6.51 12.43
C ASP A 46 16.58 -6.11 13.81
N GLY A 47 15.31 -6.40 14.09
CA GLY A 47 14.63 -6.00 15.31
C GLY A 47 14.34 -4.49 15.43
N ARG A 48 14.36 -3.76 14.31
CA ARG A 48 14.06 -2.32 14.24
C ARG A 48 12.58 -2.00 14.05
N ALA A 49 11.76 -3.02 13.83
CA ALA A 49 10.30 -2.92 13.77
C ALA A 49 9.70 -4.23 14.30
N ASP A 50 8.53 -4.13 14.94
CA ASP A 50 7.87 -5.28 15.56
C ASP A 50 6.88 -5.94 14.60
N TYR A 51 6.14 -5.15 13.83
CA TYR A 51 5.09 -5.63 12.93
C TYR A 51 5.08 -4.87 11.62
N MET A 52 4.67 -5.56 10.55
CA MET A 52 4.42 -4.94 9.25
C MET A 52 3.00 -5.24 8.79
N VAL A 53 2.29 -4.20 8.35
CA VAL A 53 0.94 -4.30 7.79
C VAL A 53 1.02 -4.12 6.28
N GLN A 54 0.46 -5.09 5.55
CA GLN A 54 0.41 -5.06 4.09
C GLN A 54 -0.97 -5.48 3.56
N ALA A 55 -1.33 -4.99 2.41
CA ALA A 55 -2.54 -5.43 1.70
C ALA A 55 -2.24 -6.71 0.91
N ALA A 56 -3.11 -7.71 1.01
CA ALA A 56 -2.96 -8.98 0.30
C ALA A 56 -2.96 -8.82 -1.24
N VAL A 57 -3.57 -7.75 -1.74
CA VAL A 57 -3.61 -7.43 -3.19
C VAL A 57 -2.35 -6.73 -3.69
N HIS A 58 -1.40 -6.39 -2.81
CA HIS A 58 -0.15 -5.77 -3.26
C HIS A 58 0.64 -6.76 -4.11
N PRO A 59 1.23 -6.34 -5.25
CA PRO A 59 1.97 -7.24 -6.14
C PRO A 59 3.07 -8.04 -5.46
N ASP A 60 3.76 -7.43 -4.49
CA ASP A 60 4.88 -8.05 -3.78
C ASP A 60 4.44 -9.00 -2.64
N CYS A 61 3.14 -9.09 -2.33
CA CYS A 61 2.67 -9.78 -1.12
C CYS A 61 3.17 -11.22 -1.02
N SER A 62 3.06 -12.00 -2.09
CA SER A 62 3.44 -13.42 -2.08
C SER A 62 4.95 -13.61 -1.88
N ASP A 63 5.78 -12.85 -2.61
CA ASP A 63 7.24 -12.93 -2.49
C ASP A 63 7.72 -12.43 -1.12
N LEU A 64 7.11 -11.36 -0.62
CA LEU A 64 7.40 -10.81 0.70
C LEU A 64 7.12 -11.83 1.81
N VAL A 65 5.95 -12.48 1.79
CA VAL A 65 5.57 -13.49 2.79
C VAL A 65 6.49 -14.70 2.71
N ALA A 66 6.84 -15.15 1.50
CA ALA A 66 7.77 -16.25 1.32
C ALA A 66 9.16 -15.92 1.89
N LYS A 67 9.72 -14.77 1.56
CA LYS A 67 11.01 -14.32 2.10
C LYS A 67 10.98 -14.14 3.60
N ALA A 68 9.92 -13.53 4.14
CA ALA A 68 9.73 -13.37 5.58
C ALA A 68 9.84 -14.71 6.30
N HIS A 69 9.12 -15.71 5.81
CA HIS A 69 9.06 -17.01 6.44
C HIS A 69 10.37 -17.82 6.26
N PHE A 70 10.83 -17.99 5.01
CA PHE A 70 11.92 -18.92 4.73
C PHE A 70 13.31 -18.35 5.02
N LEU A 71 13.51 -17.03 4.91
CA LEU A 71 14.83 -16.44 5.15
C LEU A 71 15.01 -15.92 6.57
N TYR A 72 13.92 -15.43 7.19
CA TYR A 72 14.01 -14.72 8.48
C TYR A 72 13.18 -15.35 9.60
N GLY A 73 12.40 -16.41 9.33
CA GLY A 73 11.54 -17.03 10.34
C GLY A 73 10.39 -16.11 10.81
N ILE A 74 10.08 -15.07 10.04
CA ILE A 74 8.99 -14.15 10.34
C ILE A 74 7.69 -14.69 9.75
N SER A 75 6.63 -14.73 10.56
CA SER A 75 5.35 -15.33 10.18
C SER A 75 4.21 -14.31 10.16
N VAL A 76 3.18 -14.60 9.36
CA VAL A 76 1.91 -13.88 9.44
C VAL A 76 1.23 -14.24 10.77
N VAL A 77 0.96 -13.26 11.59
CA VAL A 77 0.39 -13.44 12.93
C VAL A 77 -1.09 -13.07 13.01
N ASP A 78 -1.58 -12.29 12.05
CA ASP A 78 -2.99 -11.90 11.97
C ASP A 78 -3.40 -11.58 10.54
N THR A 79 -4.67 -11.80 10.22
CA THR A 79 -5.32 -11.38 8.99
C THR A 79 -6.66 -10.75 9.32
N PHE A 80 -6.97 -9.62 8.68
CA PHE A 80 -8.19 -8.88 8.97
C PHE A 80 -8.75 -8.22 7.73
N ILE A 81 -10.05 -7.94 7.75
CA ILE A 81 -10.74 -7.17 6.73
C ILE A 81 -10.95 -5.76 7.28
N SER A 82 -10.47 -4.78 6.52
CA SER A 82 -10.68 -3.36 6.84
C SER A 82 -11.32 -2.67 5.64
N PRO A 83 -12.28 -1.77 5.87
CA PRO A 83 -12.71 -0.87 4.81
C PRO A 83 -11.50 -0.08 4.29
N GLY A 84 -11.34 -0.06 2.98
CA GLY A 84 -10.35 0.80 2.35
C GLY A 84 -10.90 2.21 2.14
N LYS A 85 -10.01 3.14 1.75
CA LYS A 85 -10.43 4.43 1.21
C LYS A 85 -11.16 4.22 -0.11
N GLN A 86 -12.14 5.07 -0.39
CA GLN A 86 -12.80 5.06 -1.69
C GLN A 86 -11.79 5.43 -2.79
N LEU A 87 -11.89 4.74 -3.91
CA LEU A 87 -11.13 5.03 -5.11
C LEU A 87 -11.99 5.84 -6.08
N ALA A 88 -11.36 6.72 -6.84
CA ALA A 88 -12.02 7.51 -7.87
C ALA A 88 -11.10 7.61 -9.09
N LEU A 89 -11.70 7.67 -10.26
CA LEU A 89 -11.02 8.08 -11.48
C LEU A 89 -11.05 9.61 -11.53
N LEU A 90 -9.86 10.22 -11.56
CA LEU A 90 -9.70 11.67 -11.65
C LEU A 90 -9.25 12.06 -13.06
N SER A 91 -9.76 13.17 -13.55
CA SER A 91 -9.36 13.76 -14.83
C SER A 91 -9.13 15.25 -14.68
N ARG A 92 -8.18 15.79 -15.44
CA ARG A 92 -7.99 17.23 -15.56
C ARG A 92 -9.18 17.86 -16.29
N VAL A 93 -9.66 18.97 -15.78
CA VAL A 93 -10.81 19.68 -16.37
C VAL A 93 -10.51 20.34 -17.70
N ASP A 94 -9.24 20.63 -17.98
CA ASP A 94 -8.75 21.27 -19.19
C ASP A 94 -8.47 20.26 -20.35
N ILE A 95 -8.60 18.96 -20.08
CA ILE A 95 -8.38 17.89 -21.08
C ILE A 95 -9.72 17.22 -21.43
N ASN A 96 -10.21 17.48 -22.62
CA ASN A 96 -11.52 16.97 -23.06
C ASN A 96 -11.51 15.45 -23.36
N LYS A 97 -10.38 14.90 -23.86
CA LYS A 97 -10.21 13.47 -24.15
C LYS A 97 -8.85 13.01 -23.64
N PRO A 98 -8.76 12.60 -22.38
CA PRO A 98 -7.51 12.07 -21.86
C PRO A 98 -7.18 10.73 -22.53
N ARG A 99 -5.91 10.56 -22.95
CA ARG A 99 -5.40 9.38 -23.66
C ARG A 99 -4.55 8.49 -22.75
N ARG A 100 -4.09 9.03 -21.63
CA ARG A 100 -3.21 8.35 -20.69
C ARG A 100 -3.91 8.13 -19.36
N VAL A 101 -3.68 6.96 -18.74
CA VAL A 101 -4.15 6.66 -17.41
C VAL A 101 -2.98 6.24 -16.51
N ALA A 102 -2.86 6.89 -15.37
CA ALA A 102 -1.91 6.49 -14.34
C ALA A 102 -2.66 5.74 -13.22
N PHE A 103 -2.06 4.67 -12.72
CA PHE A 103 -2.68 3.82 -11.70
C PHE A 103 -1.62 3.10 -10.86
N GLN A 104 -1.99 2.75 -9.65
CA GLN A 104 -1.20 1.84 -8.83
C GLN A 104 -1.54 0.38 -9.26
N PRO A 105 -0.55 -0.51 -9.47
CA PRO A 105 -0.78 -1.83 -10.08
C PRO A 105 -1.86 -2.70 -9.44
N ALA A 106 -2.05 -2.65 -8.12
CA ALA A 106 -3.11 -3.39 -7.44
C ALA A 106 -4.54 -2.89 -7.80
N THR A 107 -4.66 -1.66 -8.32
CA THR A 107 -5.94 -1.06 -8.71
C THR A 107 -6.29 -1.22 -10.20
N ARG A 108 -5.43 -1.91 -10.97
CA ARG A 108 -5.58 -2.05 -12.43
C ARG A 108 -6.92 -2.63 -12.88
N HIS A 109 -7.58 -3.40 -12.04
CA HIS A 109 -8.86 -4.03 -12.35
C HIS A 109 -10.06 -3.24 -11.82
N TYR A 110 -9.82 -2.06 -11.24
CA TYR A 110 -10.90 -1.22 -10.71
C TYR A 110 -11.71 -0.54 -11.82
N VAL A 111 -11.04 -0.16 -12.92
CA VAL A 111 -11.67 0.36 -14.14
C VAL A 111 -11.14 -0.39 -15.36
N SER A 112 -11.91 -0.41 -16.46
CA SER A 112 -11.36 -0.89 -17.73
C SER A 112 -10.22 0.01 -18.18
N LEU A 113 -9.09 -0.58 -18.53
CA LEU A 113 -7.94 0.15 -19.09
C LEU A 113 -7.95 0.16 -20.63
N GLU A 114 -8.85 -0.58 -21.29
CA GLU A 114 -8.90 -0.75 -22.75
C GLU A 114 -9.21 0.55 -23.48
N ASP A 115 -9.87 1.49 -22.81
CA ASP A 115 -10.24 2.80 -23.39
C ASP A 115 -9.08 3.80 -23.42
N TRP A 116 -7.90 3.41 -22.92
CA TRP A 116 -6.74 4.28 -22.77
C TRP A 116 -5.59 3.84 -23.65
N GLU A 117 -4.93 4.80 -24.32
CA GLU A 117 -3.83 4.52 -25.25
C GLU A 117 -2.50 4.25 -24.53
N GLU A 118 -2.29 4.86 -23.37
CA GLU A 118 -1.06 4.73 -22.59
C GLU A 118 -1.36 4.46 -21.13
N HIS A 119 -0.69 3.46 -20.59
CA HIS A 119 -0.86 2.98 -19.21
C HIS A 119 0.42 3.29 -18.40
N ILE A 120 0.30 4.09 -17.35
CA ILE A 120 1.41 4.55 -16.52
C ILE A 120 1.28 3.96 -15.11
N PRO A 121 1.99 2.86 -14.80
CA PRO A 121 2.01 2.34 -13.43
C PRO A 121 2.82 3.24 -12.52
N VAL A 122 2.31 3.52 -11.31
CA VAL A 122 2.98 4.31 -10.28
C VAL A 122 2.89 3.61 -8.93
N ASN A 123 3.80 3.92 -8.02
CA ASN A 123 3.95 3.19 -6.76
C ASN A 123 2.80 3.42 -5.76
N SER A 124 2.07 4.53 -5.87
CA SER A 124 0.96 4.82 -4.95
C SER A 124 -0.14 5.63 -5.62
N THR A 125 -1.38 5.47 -5.13
CA THR A 125 -2.53 6.28 -5.59
C THR A 125 -2.38 7.77 -5.27
N ILE A 126 -1.56 8.14 -4.27
CA ILE A 126 -1.21 9.54 -3.98
C ILE A 126 -0.37 10.11 -5.13
N HIS A 127 0.65 9.40 -5.58
CA HIS A 127 1.47 9.84 -6.73
C HIS A 127 0.65 9.96 -8.03
N VAL A 128 -0.42 9.13 -8.20
CA VAL A 128 -1.36 9.32 -9.32
C VAL A 128 -2.01 10.70 -9.25
N ALA A 129 -2.51 11.07 -8.08
CA ALA A 129 -3.20 12.37 -7.90
C ALA A 129 -2.23 13.56 -8.07
N GLU A 130 -1.02 13.46 -7.51
CA GLU A 130 0.02 14.49 -7.65
C GLU A 130 0.44 14.68 -9.11
N GLY A 131 0.50 13.62 -9.89
CA GLY A 131 0.86 13.67 -11.32
C GLY A 131 -0.20 14.33 -12.21
N LEU A 132 -1.39 14.65 -11.70
CA LEU A 132 -2.43 15.38 -12.41
C LEU A 132 -2.27 16.91 -12.29
N LEU A 133 -1.54 17.38 -11.30
CA LEU A 133 -1.31 18.82 -11.04
C LEU A 133 -0.20 19.35 -11.92
#